data_40cf51e6d9b1cba512a3fa392f150a9e
#
_entry.id   40cf51e6d9b1cba512a3fa392f150a9e
#
_cell.length_a   1.000
_cell.length_b   1.000
_cell.length_c   1.000
_cell.angle_alpha   90.00
_cell.angle_beta   90.00
_cell.angle_gamma   90.00
#
_symmetry.space_group_name_H-M   'P 1'
#
loop_
_entity.id
_entity.type
_entity.pdbx_description
1 polymer ?
#
loop_
_entity_poly.entity_id
_entity_poly.type
_entity_poly.pdbx_seq_one_letter_code
_entity_poly.pdbx_strand_id
1 'polypeptide(L)'
;MKMIYVAPLTTEPDRDSSWIDAFASLGCEVLTFGTFFNVQKEGIVDRIFRRFNIGKANRQMQLDLLKLAAVEHQDWIHFRLPLNFDRKTIFSLRNNGIIITQYFNDDPFSRRAPFGLHWKYRNAIPAYNAHFVFRALNIQSYLNVGASHVEHCPPYYDPKLYINSTSSTALNRFLADVAFIGHWENDWRVDCLDSLIRHGYSVILKGGMWDQAIQGREIGKLAPITHAFGEEYNHIYANVVAGLCFFSKINNDTWTRRALEIVAAGGVLVCERTDEAQKYFKDREEAYFFSSIEELIKIVEDLKSNPAKRHHVRAAGYERLLNSRNTINDRAKEVYKFVENNRRANP
;
A
#
# COMPACT_ATOMS: atom_id res chain seq x y z
N MET A 1 -1.47 -25.28 -8.88
CA MET A 1 -2.17 -25.09 -7.59
C MET A 1 -3.43 -24.28 -7.86
N LYS A 2 -4.61 -24.79 -7.43
CA LYS A 2 -5.85 -24.02 -7.55
C LYS A 2 -6.05 -23.12 -6.35
N MET A 3 -6.36 -21.85 -6.59
CA MET A 3 -6.52 -20.90 -5.49
C MET A 3 -7.67 -19.91 -5.74
N ILE A 4 -8.24 -19.42 -4.64
CA ILE A 4 -9.13 -18.26 -4.67
C ILE A 4 -8.39 -17.05 -4.09
N TYR A 5 -8.34 -15.96 -4.85
CA TYR A 5 -7.88 -14.65 -4.39
C TYR A 5 -9.08 -13.82 -3.95
N VAL A 6 -9.14 -13.49 -2.66
CA VAL A 6 -10.26 -12.78 -2.04
C VAL A 6 -9.85 -11.36 -1.69
N ALA A 7 -10.48 -10.37 -2.32
CA ALA A 7 -10.14 -8.97 -2.13
C ALA A 7 -11.32 -8.02 -2.42
N PRO A 8 -11.24 -6.73 -2.06
CA PRO A 8 -12.26 -5.75 -2.42
C PRO A 8 -12.41 -5.48 -3.92
N LEU A 9 -11.65 -6.07 -4.81
CA LEU A 9 -11.67 -5.97 -6.29
C LEU A 9 -12.30 -4.66 -6.78
N THR A 10 -11.60 -3.55 -6.60
CA THR A 10 -12.04 -2.25 -7.09
C THR A 10 -11.78 -2.14 -8.58
N THR A 11 -12.52 -1.23 -9.27
CA THR A 11 -12.28 -0.92 -10.68
C THR A 11 -11.01 -0.10 -10.90
N GLU A 12 -10.35 0.34 -9.82
CA GLU A 12 -9.06 1.00 -9.92
C GLU A 12 -8.01 -0.02 -10.37
N PRO A 13 -7.27 0.29 -11.46
CA PRO A 13 -6.22 -0.61 -11.90
C PRO A 13 -5.20 -0.74 -10.78
N ASP A 14 -4.79 -1.96 -10.49
CA ASP A 14 -3.45 -2.19 -10.02
C ASP A 14 -3.17 -3.18 -8.89
N ARG A 15 -3.69 -2.94 -7.70
CA ARG A 15 -3.20 -3.67 -6.52
C ARG A 15 -3.58 -5.14 -6.52
N ASP A 16 -4.83 -5.41 -6.89
CA ASP A 16 -5.33 -6.78 -6.90
C ASP A 16 -4.88 -7.52 -8.15
N SER A 17 -4.90 -6.85 -9.31
CA SER A 17 -4.37 -7.42 -10.55
C SER A 17 -2.90 -7.80 -10.43
N SER A 18 -2.08 -6.96 -9.79
CA SER A 18 -0.66 -7.25 -9.55
C SER A 18 -0.45 -8.55 -8.74
N TRP A 19 -1.22 -8.77 -7.68
CA TRP A 19 -1.16 -10.01 -6.90
C TRP A 19 -1.63 -11.22 -7.70
N ILE A 20 -2.76 -11.09 -8.42
CA ILE A 20 -3.34 -12.14 -9.27
C ILE A 20 -2.33 -12.56 -10.33
N ASP A 21 -1.75 -11.60 -11.06
CA ASP A 21 -0.72 -11.84 -12.09
C ASP A 21 0.53 -12.50 -11.49
N ALA A 22 0.97 -12.05 -10.32
CA ALA A 22 2.14 -12.61 -9.67
C ALA A 22 1.91 -14.08 -9.26
N PHE A 23 0.74 -14.43 -8.70
CA PHE A 23 0.42 -15.82 -8.39
C PHE A 23 0.22 -16.66 -9.67
N ALA A 24 -0.43 -16.14 -10.71
CA ALA A 24 -0.56 -16.82 -11.99
C ALA A 24 0.82 -17.12 -12.61
N SER A 25 1.78 -16.19 -12.51
CA SER A 25 3.16 -16.40 -13.00
C SER A 25 3.92 -17.51 -12.27
N LEU A 26 3.47 -17.89 -11.05
CA LEU A 26 3.99 -19.01 -10.28
C LEU A 26 3.28 -20.34 -10.59
N GLY A 27 2.42 -20.37 -11.62
CA GLY A 27 1.67 -21.55 -12.04
C GLY A 27 0.41 -21.82 -11.21
N CYS A 28 -0.14 -20.79 -10.53
CA CYS A 28 -1.44 -20.92 -9.88
C CYS A 28 -2.58 -20.67 -10.87
N GLU A 29 -3.61 -21.52 -10.79
CA GLU A 29 -4.93 -21.27 -11.37
C GLU A 29 -5.71 -20.40 -10.39
N VAL A 30 -5.88 -19.11 -10.73
CA VAL A 30 -6.41 -18.10 -9.80
C VAL A 30 -7.86 -17.80 -10.13
N LEU A 31 -8.77 -18.17 -9.24
CA LEU A 31 -10.14 -17.65 -9.19
C LEU A 31 -10.17 -16.39 -8.33
N THR A 32 -11.01 -15.43 -8.69
CA THR A 32 -11.15 -14.18 -7.91
C THR A 32 -12.49 -14.12 -7.21
N PHE A 33 -12.50 -13.61 -5.98
CA PHE A 33 -13.73 -13.39 -5.20
C PHE A 33 -13.74 -11.96 -4.65
N GLY A 34 -14.68 -11.15 -5.14
CA GLY A 34 -14.83 -9.75 -4.75
C GLY A 34 -15.58 -9.60 -3.41
N THR A 35 -15.04 -8.74 -2.53
CA THR A 35 -15.67 -8.41 -1.24
C THR A 35 -16.29 -7.02 -1.22
N PHE A 36 -16.33 -6.34 -2.36
CA PHE A 36 -16.88 -5.00 -2.47
C PHE A 36 -18.41 -5.03 -2.59
N PHE A 37 -19.08 -4.26 -1.74
CA PHE A 37 -20.53 -4.06 -1.82
C PHE A 37 -20.80 -2.73 -2.53
N ASN A 38 -21.41 -2.81 -3.71
CA ASN A 38 -21.86 -1.62 -4.43
C ASN A 38 -23.19 -1.13 -3.79
N VAL A 39 -23.11 -0.18 -2.88
CA VAL A 39 -24.30 0.35 -2.19
C VAL A 39 -24.69 1.69 -2.81
N GLN A 40 -25.72 1.69 -3.63
CA GLN A 40 -26.17 2.87 -4.38
C GLN A 40 -26.89 3.92 -3.51
N LYS A 41 -27.45 3.57 -2.35
CA LYS A 41 -28.08 4.50 -1.38
C LYS A 41 -27.92 3.97 0.04
N GLU A 42 -27.20 4.69 0.88
CA GLU A 42 -26.95 4.26 2.27
C GLU A 42 -27.75 5.09 3.28
N GLY A 43 -28.59 4.40 4.04
CA GLY A 43 -29.16 4.91 5.28
C GLY A 43 -28.14 4.93 6.44
N ILE A 44 -28.51 5.51 7.57
CA ILE A 44 -27.66 5.55 8.77
C ILE A 44 -27.35 4.12 9.26
N VAL A 45 -28.33 3.22 9.20
CA VAL A 45 -28.20 1.81 9.62
C VAL A 45 -27.21 1.06 8.72
N ASP A 46 -27.25 1.30 7.40
CA ASP A 46 -26.33 0.66 6.45
C ASP A 46 -24.90 1.11 6.68
N ARG A 47 -24.70 2.40 7.01
CA ARG A 47 -23.38 2.92 7.39
C ARG A 47 -22.81 2.27 8.66
N ILE A 48 -23.68 2.00 9.66
CA ILE A 48 -23.29 1.29 10.88
C ILE A 48 -22.95 -0.17 10.54
N PHE A 49 -23.78 -0.86 9.77
CA PHE A 49 -23.54 -2.26 9.38
C PHE A 49 -22.24 -2.40 8.58
N ARG A 50 -21.98 -1.48 7.65
CA ARG A 50 -20.71 -1.44 6.91
C ARG A 50 -19.52 -1.18 7.83
N ARG A 51 -19.66 -0.25 8.78
CA ARG A 51 -18.61 0.06 9.75
C ARG A 51 -18.12 -1.16 10.51
N PHE A 52 -19.03 -2.02 10.93
CA PHE A 52 -18.74 -3.24 11.68
C PHE A 52 -18.64 -4.49 10.80
N ASN A 53 -18.77 -4.35 9.49
CA ASN A 53 -18.80 -5.46 8.54
C ASN A 53 -19.84 -6.54 8.92
N ILE A 54 -21.05 -6.14 9.27
CA ILE A 54 -22.17 -6.99 9.67
C ILE A 54 -23.37 -6.81 8.74
N GLY A 55 -24.45 -7.57 8.97
CA GLY A 55 -25.69 -7.49 8.20
C GLY A 55 -25.88 -8.61 7.18
N LYS A 56 -27.02 -8.62 6.51
CA LYS A 56 -27.44 -9.70 5.60
C LYS A 56 -26.48 -9.85 4.40
N ALA A 57 -26.08 -8.73 3.79
CA ALA A 57 -25.17 -8.74 2.64
C ALA A 57 -23.81 -9.34 2.99
N ASN A 58 -23.23 -8.94 4.14
CA ASN A 58 -21.98 -9.52 4.61
C ASN A 58 -22.09 -11.02 4.89
N ARG A 59 -23.20 -11.46 5.50
CA ARG A 59 -23.44 -12.88 5.74
C ARG A 59 -23.59 -13.67 4.44
N GLN A 60 -24.32 -13.13 3.46
CA GLN A 60 -24.50 -13.78 2.17
C GLN A 60 -23.17 -13.94 1.44
N MET A 61 -22.35 -12.90 1.39
CA MET A 61 -21.01 -12.95 0.81
C MET A 61 -20.15 -14.07 1.43
N GLN A 62 -20.17 -14.24 2.75
CA GLN A 62 -19.42 -15.32 3.40
C GLN A 62 -19.96 -16.71 3.02
N LEU A 63 -21.29 -16.87 2.89
CA LEU A 63 -21.90 -18.11 2.41
C LEU A 63 -21.55 -18.42 0.95
N ASP A 64 -21.47 -17.39 0.12
CA ASP A 64 -21.12 -17.55 -1.30
C ASP A 64 -19.65 -17.98 -1.46
N LEU A 65 -18.74 -17.44 -0.64
CA LEU A 65 -17.34 -17.91 -0.61
C LEU A 65 -17.24 -19.38 -0.17
N LEU A 66 -17.99 -19.79 0.87
CA LEU A 66 -18.02 -21.18 1.34
C LEU A 66 -18.54 -22.13 0.25
N LYS A 67 -19.58 -21.74 -0.49
CA LYS A 67 -20.12 -22.51 -1.62
C LYS A 67 -19.09 -22.61 -2.76
N LEU A 68 -18.48 -21.49 -3.14
CA LEU A 68 -17.46 -21.46 -4.20
C LEU A 68 -16.30 -22.40 -3.85
N ALA A 69 -15.78 -22.31 -2.64
CA ALA A 69 -14.68 -23.14 -2.18
C ALA A 69 -15.01 -24.64 -2.15
N ALA A 70 -16.28 -25.00 -1.86
CA ALA A 70 -16.73 -26.40 -1.84
C ALA A 70 -16.87 -26.99 -3.24
N VAL A 71 -17.34 -26.21 -4.22
CA VAL A 71 -17.57 -26.67 -5.60
C VAL A 71 -16.24 -26.84 -6.35
N GLU A 72 -15.31 -25.92 -6.18
CA GLU A 72 -14.11 -25.83 -7.02
C GLU A 72 -12.90 -26.62 -6.47
N HIS A 73 -13.00 -27.24 -5.30
CA HIS A 73 -11.90 -28.01 -4.68
C HIS A 73 -10.58 -27.25 -4.65
N GLN A 74 -10.55 -26.15 -3.89
CA GLN A 74 -9.40 -25.28 -3.81
C GLN A 74 -8.30 -25.82 -2.89
N ASP A 75 -7.05 -25.66 -3.29
CA ASP A 75 -5.88 -25.94 -2.46
C ASP A 75 -5.62 -24.83 -1.43
N TRP A 76 -5.91 -23.58 -1.83
CA TRP A 76 -5.49 -22.39 -1.14
C TRP A 76 -6.46 -21.23 -1.33
N ILE A 77 -6.68 -20.44 -0.27
CA ILE A 77 -7.37 -19.14 -0.35
C ILE A 77 -6.47 -18.08 0.23
N HIS A 78 -6.18 -17.04 -0.57
CA HIS A 78 -5.42 -15.88 -0.14
C HIS A 78 -6.32 -14.66 0.00
N PHE A 79 -6.34 -14.07 1.19
CA PHE A 79 -7.13 -12.89 1.49
C PHE A 79 -6.28 -11.63 1.49
N ARG A 80 -6.75 -10.60 0.80
CA ARG A 80 -6.27 -9.23 0.94
C ARG A 80 -7.35 -8.36 1.58
N LEU A 81 -7.01 -7.63 2.64
CA LEU A 81 -7.95 -6.81 3.41
C LEU A 81 -9.20 -7.59 3.88
N PRO A 82 -9.08 -8.66 4.67
CA PRO A 82 -10.17 -9.56 5.03
C PRO A 82 -11.10 -9.02 6.12
N LEU A 83 -11.51 -7.76 6.05
CA LEU A 83 -12.33 -7.08 7.07
C LEU A 83 -13.71 -7.72 7.27
N ASN A 84 -14.23 -8.38 6.23
CA ASN A 84 -15.61 -8.83 6.15
C ASN A 84 -15.86 -10.24 6.69
N PHE A 85 -14.79 -11.00 7.00
CA PHE A 85 -14.88 -12.41 7.37
C PHE A 85 -14.81 -12.62 8.86
N ASP A 86 -15.71 -13.47 9.37
CA ASP A 86 -15.67 -13.88 10.76
C ASP A 86 -14.87 -15.16 10.98
N ARG A 87 -14.52 -15.40 12.23
CA ARG A 87 -13.72 -16.56 12.65
C ARG A 87 -14.34 -17.89 12.22
N LYS A 88 -15.67 -18.00 12.30
CA LYS A 88 -16.40 -19.24 11.96
C LYS A 88 -16.25 -19.59 10.48
N THR A 89 -16.39 -18.61 9.61
CA THR A 89 -16.22 -18.79 8.15
C THR A 89 -14.81 -19.24 7.82
N ILE A 90 -13.78 -18.58 8.37
CA ILE A 90 -12.38 -18.95 8.13
C ILE A 90 -12.07 -20.36 8.64
N PHE A 91 -12.54 -20.73 9.85
CA PHE A 91 -12.40 -22.09 10.36
C PHE A 91 -13.10 -23.12 9.49
N SER A 92 -14.31 -22.83 8.97
CA SER A 92 -15.02 -23.76 8.08
C SER A 92 -14.22 -24.04 6.80
N LEU A 93 -13.61 -23.02 6.20
CA LEU A 93 -12.74 -23.18 5.03
C LEU A 93 -11.51 -24.03 5.37
N ARG A 94 -10.84 -23.73 6.48
CA ARG A 94 -9.65 -24.45 6.93
C ARG A 94 -9.94 -25.92 7.25
N ASN A 95 -11.06 -26.21 7.89
CA ASN A 95 -11.46 -27.59 8.24
C ASN A 95 -11.75 -28.45 7.02
N ASN A 96 -11.99 -27.86 5.86
CA ASN A 96 -12.10 -28.56 4.57
C ASN A 96 -10.73 -28.84 3.92
N GLY A 97 -9.63 -28.70 4.66
CA GLY A 97 -8.27 -28.95 4.16
C GLY A 97 -7.66 -27.82 3.34
N ILE A 98 -8.35 -26.69 3.21
CA ILE A 98 -7.88 -25.54 2.43
C ILE A 98 -6.87 -24.74 3.25
N ILE A 99 -5.71 -24.40 2.68
CA ILE A 99 -4.74 -23.52 3.32
C ILE A 99 -5.24 -22.08 3.22
N ILE A 100 -5.33 -21.38 4.35
CA ILE A 100 -5.87 -20.02 4.41
C ILE A 100 -4.75 -19.05 4.82
N THR A 101 -4.41 -18.15 3.90
CA THR A 101 -3.40 -17.10 4.15
C THR A 101 -4.01 -15.72 3.96
N GLN A 102 -3.39 -14.70 4.52
CA GLN A 102 -3.81 -13.33 4.31
C GLN A 102 -2.64 -12.36 4.22
N TYR A 103 -2.83 -11.26 3.49
CA TYR A 103 -1.99 -10.07 3.48
C TYR A 103 -2.80 -8.85 3.89
N PHE A 104 -2.29 -8.09 4.86
CA PHE A 104 -2.99 -6.92 5.38
C PHE A 104 -2.04 -5.74 5.52
N ASN A 105 -2.30 -4.69 4.75
CA ASN A 105 -1.42 -3.52 4.69
C ASN A 105 -1.79 -2.40 5.68
N ASP A 106 -2.97 -2.45 6.32
CA ASP A 106 -3.30 -1.53 7.41
C ASP A 106 -2.81 -2.09 8.76
N ASP A 107 -2.71 -1.24 9.78
CA ASP A 107 -2.45 -1.68 11.15
C ASP A 107 -3.76 -1.98 11.87
N PRO A 108 -4.15 -3.28 12.01
CA PRO A 108 -5.41 -3.62 12.65
C PRO A 108 -5.42 -3.38 14.16
N PHE A 109 -4.28 -3.07 14.76
CA PHE A 109 -4.11 -2.81 16.19
C PHE A 109 -3.96 -1.31 16.49
N SER A 110 -3.90 -0.46 15.47
CA SER A 110 -3.77 0.97 15.65
C SER A 110 -4.94 1.55 16.43
N ARG A 111 -4.63 2.31 17.48
CA ARG A 111 -5.62 3.07 18.27
C ARG A 111 -6.18 4.27 17.51
N ARG A 112 -5.50 4.71 16.44
CA ARG A 112 -5.91 5.82 15.57
C ARG A 112 -6.86 5.39 14.46
N ALA A 113 -6.96 4.07 14.21
CA ALA A 113 -7.93 3.53 13.28
C ALA A 113 -9.37 3.79 13.77
N PRO A 114 -10.32 3.97 12.87
CA PRO A 114 -11.72 4.15 13.22
C PRO A 114 -12.24 3.02 14.13
N PHE A 115 -12.92 3.38 15.22
CA PHE A 115 -13.46 2.41 16.19
C PHE A 115 -14.29 1.32 15.49
N GLY A 116 -14.04 0.07 15.84
CA GLY A 116 -14.78 -1.09 15.34
C GLY A 116 -14.37 -1.59 13.96
N LEU A 117 -13.60 -0.83 13.16
CA LEU A 117 -13.26 -1.20 11.78
C LEU A 117 -12.58 -2.57 11.68
N HIS A 118 -11.64 -2.85 12.54
CA HIS A 118 -10.85 -4.08 12.51
C HIS A 118 -11.33 -5.16 13.49
N TRP A 119 -12.43 -4.93 14.21
CA TRP A 119 -12.90 -5.84 15.26
C TRP A 119 -13.14 -7.27 14.77
N LYS A 120 -13.90 -7.41 13.67
CA LYS A 120 -14.22 -8.73 13.11
C LYS A 120 -12.97 -9.48 12.67
N TYR A 121 -12.10 -8.79 11.95
CA TYR A 121 -10.84 -9.34 11.48
C TYR A 121 -9.93 -9.79 12.64
N ARG A 122 -9.74 -8.96 13.67
CA ARG A 122 -8.92 -9.33 14.85
C ARG A 122 -9.41 -10.60 15.51
N ASN A 123 -10.74 -10.76 15.65
CA ASN A 123 -11.32 -11.98 16.20
C ASN A 123 -11.10 -13.22 15.32
N ALA A 124 -10.91 -13.03 14.01
CA ALA A 124 -10.69 -14.11 13.05
C ALA A 124 -9.20 -14.52 12.93
N ILE A 125 -8.26 -13.71 13.40
CA ILE A 125 -6.82 -13.96 13.28
C ILE A 125 -6.42 -15.41 13.62
N PRO A 126 -6.86 -16.03 14.75
CA PRO A 126 -6.44 -17.40 15.09
C PRO A 126 -6.93 -18.48 14.12
N ALA A 127 -7.83 -18.17 13.20
CA ALA A 127 -8.39 -19.12 12.26
C ALA A 127 -7.56 -19.31 10.99
N TYR A 128 -6.71 -18.35 10.64
CA TYR A 128 -5.83 -18.42 9.47
C TYR A 128 -4.65 -19.35 9.70
N ASN A 129 -4.11 -19.94 8.62
CA ASN A 129 -2.88 -20.71 8.67
C ASN A 129 -1.66 -19.79 8.77
N ALA A 130 -1.67 -18.65 8.05
CA ALA A 130 -0.58 -17.68 8.09
C ALA A 130 -1.05 -16.25 7.83
N HIS A 131 -0.31 -15.32 8.43
CA HIS A 131 -0.47 -13.89 8.28
C HIS A 131 0.81 -13.29 7.70
N PHE A 132 0.70 -12.66 6.54
CA PHE A 132 1.75 -11.87 5.92
C PHE A 132 1.48 -10.40 6.24
N VAL A 133 2.32 -9.83 7.10
CA VAL A 133 2.07 -8.52 7.69
C VAL A 133 2.98 -7.46 7.10
N PHE A 134 2.39 -6.33 6.75
CA PHE A 134 3.08 -5.21 6.12
C PHE A 134 4.16 -4.58 7.01
N ARG A 135 3.95 -4.58 8.34
CA ARG A 135 4.84 -3.95 9.32
C ARG A 135 5.43 -4.97 10.27
N ALA A 136 6.75 -4.97 10.41
CA ALA A 136 7.43 -5.85 11.36
C ALA A 136 6.93 -5.66 12.80
N LEU A 137 6.57 -4.43 13.20
CA LEU A 137 6.03 -4.12 14.52
C LEU A 137 4.70 -4.84 14.83
N ASN A 138 3.94 -5.23 13.82
CA ASN A 138 2.68 -5.94 14.03
C ASN A 138 2.87 -7.44 14.33
N ILE A 139 4.01 -8.05 14.05
CA ILE A 139 4.25 -9.49 14.23
C ILE A 139 3.85 -9.93 15.63
N GLN A 140 4.40 -9.28 16.67
CA GLN A 140 4.11 -9.64 18.05
C GLN A 140 2.64 -9.43 18.42
N SER A 141 1.99 -8.40 17.88
CA SER A 141 0.56 -8.15 18.11
C SER A 141 -0.33 -9.25 17.56
N TYR A 142 0.01 -9.79 16.36
CA TYR A 142 -0.70 -10.93 15.80
C TYR A 142 -0.50 -12.21 16.61
N LEU A 143 0.73 -12.50 17.04
CA LEU A 143 1.04 -13.66 17.90
C LEU A 143 0.28 -13.58 19.23
N ASN A 144 0.22 -12.40 19.84
CA ASN A 144 -0.46 -12.17 21.11
C ASN A 144 -1.98 -12.41 21.05
N VAL A 145 -2.59 -12.28 19.88
CA VAL A 145 -4.02 -12.59 19.68
C VAL A 145 -4.26 -13.98 19.10
N GLY A 146 -3.24 -14.85 19.06
CA GLY A 146 -3.34 -16.26 18.75
C GLY A 146 -3.11 -16.62 17.28
N ALA A 147 -2.41 -15.80 16.52
CA ALA A 147 -1.92 -16.22 15.20
C ALA A 147 -0.92 -17.38 15.32
N SER A 148 -1.08 -18.42 14.51
CA SER A 148 -0.19 -19.59 14.51
C SER A 148 1.10 -19.36 13.72
N HIS A 149 1.06 -18.53 12.68
CA HIS A 149 2.21 -18.15 11.87
C HIS A 149 2.09 -16.70 11.40
N VAL A 150 3.14 -15.93 11.58
CA VAL A 150 3.22 -14.52 11.15
C VAL A 150 4.55 -14.28 10.48
N GLU A 151 4.51 -13.76 9.28
CA GLU A 151 5.71 -13.45 8.49
C GLU A 151 5.68 -11.98 8.04
N HIS A 152 6.83 -11.31 8.09
CA HIS A 152 6.96 -9.95 7.59
C HIS A 152 6.94 -9.97 6.07
N CYS A 153 5.97 -9.29 5.49
CA CYS A 153 5.82 -9.08 4.05
C CYS A 153 5.87 -7.57 3.78
N PRO A 154 7.07 -6.98 3.65
CA PRO A 154 7.25 -5.54 3.61
C PRO A 154 6.66 -4.92 2.34
N PRO A 155 6.59 -3.57 2.27
CA PRO A 155 6.18 -2.83 1.08
C PRO A 155 6.88 -3.32 -0.19
N TYR A 156 6.16 -3.25 -1.28
CA TYR A 156 6.62 -3.67 -2.62
C TYR A 156 6.15 -2.68 -3.67
N TYR A 157 6.74 -2.75 -4.86
CA TYR A 157 6.23 -2.09 -6.06
C TYR A 157 5.93 -3.10 -7.17
N ASP A 158 5.10 -2.71 -8.11
CA ASP A 158 4.86 -3.50 -9.33
C ASP A 158 5.66 -2.90 -10.50
N PRO A 159 6.67 -3.61 -11.02
CA PRO A 159 7.48 -3.12 -12.13
C PRO A 159 6.72 -2.99 -13.46
N LYS A 160 5.50 -3.56 -13.58
CA LYS A 160 4.64 -3.37 -14.75
C LYS A 160 3.87 -2.05 -14.70
N LEU A 161 3.56 -1.55 -13.50
CA LEU A 161 2.77 -0.34 -13.28
C LEU A 161 3.65 0.90 -13.07
N TYR A 162 4.76 0.74 -12.35
CA TYR A 162 5.67 1.83 -12.04
C TYR A 162 6.91 1.72 -12.92
N ILE A 163 6.92 2.54 -13.98
CA ILE A 163 7.91 2.49 -15.03
C ILE A 163 8.65 3.83 -15.05
N ASN A 164 9.97 3.77 -15.17
CA ASN A 164 10.79 4.96 -15.32
C ASN A 164 10.41 5.71 -16.61
N SER A 165 9.71 6.82 -16.44
CA SER A 165 9.22 7.69 -17.50
C SER A 165 10.10 8.93 -17.70
N THR A 166 11.36 8.86 -17.29
CA THR A 166 12.32 9.97 -17.48
C THR A 166 12.60 10.17 -18.97
N SER A 167 12.17 11.30 -19.52
CA SER A 167 12.48 11.65 -20.90
C SER A 167 13.93 12.12 -21.04
N SER A 168 14.66 11.59 -21.99
CA SER A 168 16.03 12.01 -22.32
C SER A 168 16.12 13.48 -22.77
N THR A 169 15.01 14.05 -23.23
CA THR A 169 14.91 15.45 -23.68
C THR A 169 14.50 16.42 -22.58
N ALA A 170 14.01 15.92 -21.43
CA ALA A 170 13.43 16.72 -20.35
C ALA A 170 14.46 17.14 -19.25
N LEU A 171 15.74 17.05 -19.53
CA LEU A 171 16.81 17.33 -18.54
C LEU A 171 16.76 18.72 -17.89
N ASN A 172 15.98 19.68 -18.43
CA ASN A 172 15.96 21.07 -17.97
C ASN A 172 14.57 21.67 -17.73
N ARG A 173 13.48 20.94 -17.90
CA ARG A 173 12.13 21.51 -17.70
C ARG A 173 11.26 20.57 -16.83
N PHE A 174 11.23 20.87 -15.55
CA PHE A 174 10.37 20.16 -14.61
C PHE A 174 8.93 20.66 -14.65
N LEU A 175 7.98 19.77 -14.35
CA LEU A 175 6.56 20.12 -14.18
C LEU A 175 6.36 20.98 -12.94
N ALA A 176 7.10 20.66 -11.87
CA ALA A 176 7.12 21.41 -10.61
C ALA A 176 8.42 21.11 -9.84
N ASP A 177 8.65 21.88 -8.77
CA ASP A 177 9.76 21.60 -7.85
C ASP A 177 9.51 20.34 -7.05
N VAL A 178 8.29 20.17 -6.54
CA VAL A 178 7.92 18.98 -5.76
C VAL A 178 6.58 18.40 -6.17
N ALA A 179 6.41 17.09 -5.96
CA ALA A 179 5.11 16.45 -6.07
C ALA A 179 4.82 15.59 -4.84
N PHE A 180 3.56 15.63 -4.38
CA PHE A 180 3.02 14.65 -3.45
C PHE A 180 1.71 14.07 -4.00
N ILE A 181 1.68 12.75 -4.19
CA ILE A 181 0.49 12.02 -4.62
C ILE A 181 0.07 11.08 -3.49
N GLY A 182 -0.99 11.45 -2.76
CA GLY A 182 -1.48 10.68 -1.62
C GLY A 182 -2.66 11.31 -0.92
N HIS A 183 -3.29 10.53 -0.03
CA HIS A 183 -4.40 11.02 0.77
C HIS A 183 -3.94 12.02 1.82
N TRP A 184 -4.85 12.93 2.15
CA TRP A 184 -4.70 13.75 3.33
C TRP A 184 -4.79 12.91 4.61
N GLU A 185 -3.96 13.24 5.58
CA GLU A 185 -4.07 12.85 6.97
C GLU A 185 -3.87 14.08 7.86
N ASN A 186 -4.48 14.07 9.03
CA ASN A 186 -4.31 15.15 9.99
C ASN A 186 -2.96 15.06 10.70
N ASP A 187 -1.90 15.40 9.98
CA ASP A 187 -0.52 15.40 10.43
C ASP A 187 0.25 16.57 9.79
N TRP A 188 1.55 16.61 9.99
CA TRP A 188 2.42 17.70 9.56
C TRP A 188 2.65 17.81 8.03
N ARG A 189 2.16 16.86 7.21
CA ARG A 189 2.28 16.93 5.72
C ARG A 189 1.72 18.21 5.15
N VAL A 190 0.63 18.71 5.75
CA VAL A 190 0.01 19.97 5.34
C VAL A 190 0.95 21.14 5.60
N ASP A 191 1.56 21.18 6.78
CA ASP A 191 2.47 22.27 7.15
C ASP A 191 3.76 22.23 6.31
N CYS A 192 4.24 21.04 5.93
CA CYS A 192 5.34 20.88 4.99
C CYS A 192 5.01 21.45 3.61
N LEU A 193 3.85 21.08 3.04
CA LEU A 193 3.42 21.55 1.72
C LEU A 193 3.14 23.06 1.71
N ASP A 194 2.45 23.57 2.71
CA ASP A 194 2.21 25.01 2.87
C ASP A 194 3.53 25.80 2.97
N SER A 195 4.50 25.26 3.71
CA SER A 195 5.80 25.92 3.88
C SER A 195 6.59 25.96 2.58
N LEU A 196 6.59 24.87 1.79
CA LEU A 196 7.21 24.87 0.46
C LEU A 196 6.59 25.92 -0.45
N ILE A 197 5.25 26.05 -0.49
CA ILE A 197 4.56 27.05 -1.31
C ILE A 197 4.95 28.46 -0.85
N ARG A 198 4.99 28.74 0.47
CA ARG A 198 5.39 30.05 1.02
C ARG A 198 6.83 30.43 0.68
N HIS A 199 7.71 29.44 0.52
CA HIS A 199 9.10 29.66 0.07
C HIS A 199 9.24 29.74 -1.46
N GLY A 200 8.13 29.80 -2.20
CA GLY A 200 8.12 29.99 -3.64
C GLY A 200 8.37 28.73 -4.48
N TYR A 201 8.30 27.56 -3.86
CA TYR A 201 8.39 26.30 -4.62
C TYR A 201 7.06 25.94 -5.26
N SER A 202 7.11 25.49 -6.51
CA SER A 202 5.95 24.96 -7.21
C SER A 202 5.66 23.52 -6.73
N VAL A 203 4.37 23.25 -6.42
CA VAL A 203 3.91 22.00 -5.84
C VAL A 203 2.82 21.38 -6.70
N ILE A 204 3.00 20.12 -7.07
CA ILE A 204 1.91 19.26 -7.57
C ILE A 204 1.37 18.45 -6.40
N LEU A 205 0.07 18.63 -6.11
CA LEU A 205 -0.64 17.91 -5.07
C LEU A 205 -1.79 17.12 -5.69
N LYS A 206 -1.78 15.80 -5.49
CA LYS A 206 -2.80 14.87 -5.98
C LYS A 206 -3.23 13.92 -4.87
N GLY A 207 -4.47 13.42 -4.95
CA GLY A 207 -5.00 12.42 -4.01
C GLY A 207 -6.33 12.81 -3.41
N GLY A 208 -6.83 12.01 -2.47
CA GLY A 208 -8.14 12.20 -1.88
C GLY A 208 -8.13 12.89 -0.51
N MET A 209 -9.33 13.29 -0.06
CA MET A 209 -9.63 13.83 1.28
C MET A 209 -9.01 15.21 1.58
N TRP A 210 -8.47 15.91 0.61
CA TRP A 210 -7.79 17.20 0.80
C TRP A 210 -8.74 18.35 1.10
N ASP A 211 -10.01 18.25 0.72
CA ASP A 211 -11.07 19.26 1.02
C ASP A 211 -11.17 19.56 2.53
N GLN A 212 -10.70 18.63 3.38
CA GLN A 212 -10.69 18.82 4.83
C GLN A 212 -9.58 19.76 5.32
N ALA A 213 -8.59 20.08 4.49
CA ALA A 213 -7.39 20.80 4.89
C ALA A 213 -7.06 22.05 4.06
N ILE A 214 -7.77 22.30 2.96
CA ILE A 214 -7.41 23.38 2.01
C ILE A 214 -7.85 24.76 2.45
N GLN A 215 -8.87 24.86 3.33
CA GLN A 215 -9.45 26.15 3.70
C GLN A 215 -8.46 26.99 4.53
N GLY A 216 -8.20 28.22 4.06
CA GLY A 216 -7.28 29.16 4.73
C GLY A 216 -5.80 28.80 4.68
N ARG A 217 -5.41 27.85 3.82
CA ARG A 217 -4.04 27.37 3.66
C ARG A 217 -3.50 27.60 2.25
N GLU A 218 -2.18 27.63 2.11
CA GLU A 218 -1.50 27.82 0.82
C GLU A 218 -1.83 26.70 -0.18
N ILE A 219 -1.94 25.44 0.30
CA ILE A 219 -2.35 24.30 -0.52
C ILE A 219 -3.75 24.47 -1.13
N GLY A 220 -4.59 25.34 -0.54
CA GLY A 220 -5.90 25.67 -1.11
C GLY A 220 -5.83 26.32 -2.49
N LYS A 221 -4.72 26.97 -2.84
CA LYS A 221 -4.49 27.54 -4.17
C LYS A 221 -4.31 26.47 -5.26
N LEU A 222 -4.08 25.21 -4.85
CA LEU A 222 -3.91 24.06 -5.75
C LEU A 222 -5.23 23.37 -6.09
N ALA A 223 -6.34 23.79 -5.52
CA ALA A 223 -7.66 23.20 -5.77
C ALA A 223 -8.15 23.49 -7.21
N PRO A 224 -8.88 22.55 -7.86
CA PRO A 224 -9.33 21.27 -7.32
C PRO A 224 -8.21 20.20 -7.30
N ILE A 225 -8.09 19.50 -6.16
CA ILE A 225 -7.09 18.42 -6.01
C ILE A 225 -7.71 17.12 -6.51
N THR A 226 -7.15 16.57 -7.59
CA THR A 226 -7.62 15.36 -8.24
C THR A 226 -6.69 14.17 -7.95
N HIS A 227 -7.12 12.95 -8.28
CA HIS A 227 -6.25 11.77 -8.23
C HIS A 227 -5.29 11.73 -9.42
N ALA A 228 -4.19 11.00 -9.27
CA ALA A 228 -3.30 10.62 -10.36
C ALA A 228 -2.92 9.14 -10.22
N PHE A 229 -3.02 8.39 -11.31
CA PHE A 229 -2.74 6.95 -11.38
C PHE A 229 -2.01 6.61 -12.69
N GLY A 230 -1.42 5.42 -12.75
CA GLY A 230 -0.83 4.86 -13.95
C GLY A 230 0.21 5.77 -14.61
N GLU A 231 0.03 6.09 -15.86
CA GLU A 231 0.96 6.92 -16.65
C GLU A 231 1.11 8.34 -16.09
N GLU A 232 0.01 8.96 -15.64
CA GLU A 232 0.07 10.31 -15.04
C GLU A 232 0.91 10.31 -13.76
N TYR A 233 0.77 9.29 -12.90
CA TYR A 233 1.58 9.11 -11.69
C TYR A 233 3.07 9.01 -12.03
N ASN A 234 3.42 8.13 -12.97
CA ASN A 234 4.80 7.93 -13.40
C ASN A 234 5.37 9.20 -14.02
N HIS A 235 4.61 9.85 -14.91
CA HIS A 235 5.03 11.07 -15.56
C HIS A 235 5.29 12.22 -14.57
N ILE A 236 4.44 12.39 -13.56
CA ILE A 236 4.63 13.42 -12.54
C ILE A 236 5.93 13.17 -11.79
N TYR A 237 6.13 11.97 -11.21
CA TYR A 237 7.32 11.72 -10.39
C TYR A 237 8.62 11.70 -11.20
N ALA A 238 8.60 11.24 -12.43
CA ALA A 238 9.77 11.31 -13.32
C ALA A 238 10.21 12.75 -13.65
N ASN A 239 9.27 13.71 -13.62
CA ASN A 239 9.48 15.07 -14.14
C ASN A 239 9.33 16.17 -13.07
N VAL A 240 9.54 15.87 -11.79
CA VAL A 240 9.69 16.85 -10.71
C VAL A 240 11.11 16.81 -10.15
N VAL A 241 11.51 17.88 -9.44
CA VAL A 241 12.83 17.94 -8.77
C VAL A 241 12.86 16.93 -7.62
N ALA A 242 11.76 16.83 -6.83
CA ALA A 242 11.65 15.93 -5.68
C ALA A 242 10.26 15.31 -5.58
N GLY A 243 10.20 13.99 -5.42
CA GLY A 243 9.00 13.22 -5.09
C GLY A 243 8.87 13.06 -3.57
N LEU A 244 7.83 13.68 -2.98
CA LEU A 244 7.63 13.64 -1.54
C LEU A 244 6.90 12.37 -1.10
N CYS A 245 7.33 11.81 0.03
CA CYS A 245 6.67 10.68 0.66
C CYS A 245 6.52 10.91 2.17
N PHE A 246 5.28 10.95 2.64
CA PHE A 246 4.93 10.98 4.06
C PHE A 246 4.40 9.62 4.49
N PHE A 247 4.65 9.26 5.75
CA PHE A 247 4.21 7.99 6.32
C PHE A 247 2.90 8.16 7.10
N SER A 248 2.00 7.18 6.98
CA SER A 248 0.70 7.22 7.65
C SER A 248 0.85 7.12 9.17
N LYS A 249 0.39 8.14 9.87
CA LYS A 249 0.35 8.13 11.35
C LYS A 249 -0.83 7.30 11.88
N ILE A 250 -1.88 7.14 11.07
CA ILE A 250 -3.02 6.27 11.39
C ILE A 250 -2.57 4.81 11.44
N ASN A 251 -1.73 4.42 10.51
CA ASN A 251 -1.23 3.05 10.37
C ASN A 251 0.11 2.80 11.09
N ASN A 252 0.67 3.79 11.79
CA ASN A 252 2.01 3.72 12.39
C ASN A 252 3.08 3.32 11.37
N ASP A 253 2.99 3.84 10.13
CA ASP A 253 3.96 3.54 9.09
C ASP A 253 5.33 4.15 9.41
N THR A 254 6.35 3.36 9.20
CA THR A 254 7.77 3.77 9.22
C THR A 254 8.40 3.61 7.84
N TRP A 255 7.69 2.95 6.92
CA TRP A 255 8.03 2.77 5.52
C TRP A 255 6.76 2.49 4.70
N THR A 256 6.75 2.81 3.40
CA THR A 256 5.55 2.61 2.57
C THR A 256 5.89 2.34 1.11
N ARG A 257 4.95 1.72 0.38
CA ARG A 257 5.05 1.44 -1.05
C ARG A 257 5.38 2.67 -1.88
N ARG A 258 4.77 3.82 -1.58
CA ARG A 258 4.99 5.06 -2.34
C ARG A 258 6.46 5.42 -2.46
N ALA A 259 7.26 5.17 -1.44
CA ALA A 259 8.69 5.43 -1.51
C ALA A 259 9.38 4.62 -2.62
N LEU A 260 9.01 3.33 -2.77
CA LEU A 260 9.50 2.48 -3.85
C LEU A 260 8.92 2.90 -5.21
N GLU A 261 7.64 3.25 -5.25
CA GLU A 261 6.91 3.66 -6.45
C GLU A 261 7.48 4.96 -7.06
N ILE A 262 7.85 5.95 -6.22
CA ILE A 262 8.50 7.19 -6.66
C ILE A 262 9.82 6.88 -7.38
N VAL A 263 10.65 6.03 -6.79
CA VAL A 263 11.93 5.66 -7.38
C VAL A 263 11.73 4.82 -8.64
N ALA A 264 10.76 3.89 -8.65
CA ALA A 264 10.42 3.08 -9.82
C ALA A 264 9.95 3.92 -11.00
N ALA A 265 9.19 4.98 -10.75
CA ALA A 265 8.77 5.96 -11.75
C ALA A 265 9.93 6.82 -12.28
N GLY A 266 11.11 6.74 -11.72
CA GLY A 266 12.28 7.54 -12.07
C GLY A 266 12.38 8.88 -11.30
N GLY A 267 11.68 9.03 -10.19
CA GLY A 267 11.73 10.21 -9.34
C GLY A 267 12.89 10.21 -8.34
N VAL A 268 13.24 11.37 -7.81
CA VAL A 268 14.10 11.49 -6.63
C VAL A 268 13.23 11.41 -5.38
N LEU A 269 13.44 10.38 -4.57
CA LEU A 269 12.70 10.20 -3.32
C LEU A 269 13.18 11.17 -2.25
N VAL A 270 12.23 11.92 -1.68
CA VAL A 270 12.41 12.74 -0.48
C VAL A 270 11.34 12.36 0.53
N CYS A 271 11.68 11.70 1.61
CA CYS A 271 10.69 11.19 2.57
C CYS A 271 11.05 11.45 4.04
N GLU A 272 10.08 11.25 4.92
CA GLU A 272 10.30 11.32 6.36
C GLU A 272 11.41 10.38 6.78
N ARG A 273 12.28 10.83 7.70
CA ARG A 273 13.36 10.04 8.25
C ARG A 273 12.83 9.03 9.26
N THR A 274 13.13 7.75 9.03
CA THR A 274 12.93 6.66 9.99
C THR A 274 14.08 5.67 9.89
N ASP A 275 14.34 4.92 10.96
CA ASP A 275 15.35 3.86 10.95
C ASP A 275 15.05 2.77 9.92
N GLU A 276 13.76 2.52 9.66
CA GLU A 276 13.36 1.55 8.64
C GLU A 276 13.63 2.07 7.24
N ALA A 277 13.23 3.30 6.92
CA ALA A 277 13.45 3.91 5.60
C ALA A 277 14.93 3.93 5.21
N GLN A 278 15.82 4.22 6.15
CA GLN A 278 17.27 4.27 5.95
C GLN A 278 17.90 2.88 5.70
N LYS A 279 17.18 1.78 5.91
CA LYS A 279 17.62 0.43 5.51
C LYS A 279 17.42 0.17 4.02
N TYR A 280 16.45 0.86 3.40
CA TYR A 280 16.14 0.68 1.98
C TYR A 280 17.04 1.52 1.08
N PHE A 281 17.31 2.76 1.46
CA PHE A 281 18.11 3.69 0.67
C PHE A 281 19.09 4.45 1.57
N LYS A 282 20.28 4.76 1.02
CA LYS A 282 21.28 5.59 1.70
C LYS A 282 20.93 7.07 1.58
N ASP A 283 20.95 7.75 2.73
CA ASP A 283 20.68 9.18 2.80
C ASP A 283 21.68 9.97 1.95
N ARG A 284 21.18 10.94 1.16
CA ARG A 284 21.91 11.85 0.28
C ARG A 284 22.70 11.19 -0.87
N GLU A 285 22.67 9.85 -0.95
CA GLU A 285 23.28 9.08 -2.05
C GLU A 285 22.23 8.46 -2.96
N GLU A 286 21.21 7.79 -2.39
CA GLU A 286 20.17 7.04 -3.11
C GLU A 286 18.77 7.66 -2.92
N ALA A 287 18.57 8.41 -1.84
CA ALA A 287 17.36 9.15 -1.51
C ALA A 287 17.69 10.27 -0.52
N TYR A 288 16.71 11.10 -0.17
CA TYR A 288 16.82 12.09 0.90
C TYR A 288 15.79 11.83 1.99
N PHE A 289 16.23 12.04 3.24
CA PHE A 289 15.36 11.92 4.41
C PHE A 289 15.34 13.24 5.17
N PHE A 290 14.15 13.63 5.65
CA PHE A 290 13.96 14.83 6.44
C PHE A 290 13.24 14.55 7.77
N SER A 291 13.58 15.32 8.78
CA SER A 291 13.02 15.27 10.14
C SER A 291 12.36 16.57 10.56
N SER A 292 12.55 17.65 9.76
CA SER A 292 11.93 18.95 9.99
C SER A 292 11.57 19.63 8.66
N ILE A 293 10.73 20.65 8.74
CA ILE A 293 10.32 21.47 7.57
C ILE A 293 11.55 22.22 7.03
N GLU A 294 12.41 22.73 7.89
CA GLU A 294 13.63 23.45 7.50
C GLU A 294 14.60 22.53 6.76
N GLU A 295 14.72 21.26 7.19
CA GLU A 295 15.53 20.26 6.48
C GLU A 295 14.92 19.95 5.11
N LEU A 296 13.60 19.78 5.02
CA LEU A 296 12.91 19.56 3.75
C LEU A 296 13.15 20.70 2.76
N ILE A 297 13.03 21.95 3.20
CA ILE A 297 13.27 23.13 2.35
C ILE A 297 14.70 23.13 1.82
N LYS A 298 15.69 22.92 2.69
CA LYS A 298 17.11 22.86 2.29
C LYS A 298 17.40 21.73 1.29
N ILE A 299 16.74 20.58 1.45
CA ILE A 299 16.87 19.46 0.51
C ILE A 299 16.31 19.85 -0.86
N VAL A 300 15.13 20.47 -0.91
CA VAL A 300 14.52 20.89 -2.19
C VAL A 300 15.35 21.96 -2.87
N GLU A 301 15.88 22.91 -2.11
CA GLU A 301 16.78 23.96 -2.61
C GLU A 301 18.06 23.37 -3.20
N ASP A 302 18.72 22.45 -2.50
CA ASP A 302 19.94 21.77 -2.94
C ASP A 302 19.68 20.96 -4.23
N LEU A 303 18.58 20.18 -4.27
CA LEU A 303 18.21 19.41 -5.45
C LEU A 303 17.85 20.30 -6.65
N LYS A 304 17.24 21.46 -6.42
CA LYS A 304 16.86 22.40 -7.47
C LYS A 304 18.08 23.12 -8.04
N SER A 305 18.98 23.57 -7.19
CA SER A 305 20.18 24.32 -7.55
C SER A 305 21.34 23.46 -8.07
N ASN A 306 21.31 22.14 -7.81
CA ASN A 306 22.39 21.22 -8.19
C ASN A 306 21.90 20.05 -9.09
N PRO A 307 21.76 20.28 -10.40
CA PRO A 307 21.28 19.26 -11.34
C PRO A 307 22.14 17.98 -11.36
N ALA A 308 23.46 18.11 -11.25
CA ALA A 308 24.36 16.96 -11.28
C ALA A 308 24.12 16.03 -10.08
N LYS A 309 23.98 16.59 -8.88
CA LYS A 309 23.66 15.85 -7.65
C LYS A 309 22.30 15.18 -7.74
N ARG A 310 21.29 15.92 -8.19
CA ARG A 310 19.93 15.37 -8.41
C ARG A 310 19.95 14.18 -9.37
N HIS A 311 20.68 14.30 -10.48
CA HIS A 311 20.81 13.22 -11.45
C HIS A 311 21.51 11.99 -10.85
N HIS A 312 22.59 12.22 -10.09
CA HIS A 312 23.32 11.16 -9.39
C HIS A 312 22.42 10.38 -8.43
N VAL A 313 21.71 11.08 -7.53
CA VAL A 313 20.82 10.44 -6.54
C VAL A 313 19.66 9.69 -7.21
N ARG A 314 19.10 10.25 -8.28
CA ARG A 314 18.07 9.59 -9.09
C ARG A 314 18.57 8.26 -9.64
N ALA A 315 19.74 8.26 -10.28
CA ALA A 315 20.31 7.07 -10.89
C ALA A 315 20.68 6.01 -9.83
N ALA A 316 21.35 6.42 -8.76
CA ALA A 316 21.75 5.53 -7.68
C ALA A 316 20.54 4.92 -6.94
N GLY A 317 19.50 5.71 -6.66
CA GLY A 317 18.26 5.22 -6.06
C GLY A 317 17.54 4.21 -6.96
N TYR A 318 17.47 4.47 -8.26
CA TYR A 318 16.86 3.54 -9.22
C TYR A 318 17.65 2.24 -9.34
N GLU A 319 18.96 2.29 -9.42
CA GLU A 319 19.83 1.12 -9.42
C GLU A 319 19.67 0.30 -8.11
N ARG A 320 19.65 0.98 -6.96
CA ARG A 320 19.39 0.35 -5.66
C ARG A 320 18.06 -0.41 -5.66
N LEU A 321 17.00 0.22 -6.19
CA LEU A 321 15.68 -0.40 -6.29
C LEU A 321 15.69 -1.66 -7.15
N LEU A 322 16.30 -1.61 -8.34
CA LEU A 322 16.38 -2.75 -9.25
C LEU A 322 17.13 -3.94 -8.66
N ASN A 323 18.17 -3.68 -7.86
CA ASN A 323 18.97 -4.69 -7.17
C ASN A 323 18.32 -5.19 -5.86
N SER A 324 17.17 -4.61 -5.46
CA SER A 324 16.43 -5.02 -4.28
C SER A 324 15.41 -6.11 -4.59
N ARG A 325 15.05 -6.91 -3.57
CA ARG A 325 13.94 -7.89 -3.67
C ARG A 325 12.65 -7.29 -3.12
N ASN A 326 12.15 -6.21 -3.75
CA ASN A 326 10.97 -5.49 -3.29
C ASN A 326 9.88 -5.39 -4.36
N THR A 327 9.79 -6.37 -5.26
CA THR A 327 8.70 -6.46 -6.24
C THR A 327 7.51 -7.22 -5.68
N ILE A 328 6.34 -7.02 -6.29
CA ILE A 328 5.15 -7.85 -6.03
C ILE A 328 5.42 -9.33 -6.26
N ASN A 329 6.23 -9.68 -7.28
CA ASN A 329 6.59 -11.06 -7.57
C ASN A 329 7.42 -11.69 -6.44
N ASP A 330 8.30 -10.92 -5.78
CA ASP A 330 9.05 -11.41 -4.62
C ASP A 330 8.09 -11.72 -3.46
N ARG A 331 7.12 -10.84 -3.19
CA ARG A 331 6.12 -11.06 -2.14
C ARG A 331 5.22 -12.26 -2.43
N ALA A 332 4.76 -12.40 -3.67
CA ALA A 332 3.96 -13.55 -4.09
C ALA A 332 4.73 -14.87 -3.93
N LYS A 333 6.04 -14.88 -4.26
CA LYS A 333 6.90 -16.06 -4.04
C LYS A 333 7.04 -16.42 -2.56
N GLU A 334 7.17 -15.44 -1.67
CA GLU A 334 7.23 -15.67 -0.22
C GLU A 334 5.96 -16.37 0.28
N VAL A 335 4.78 -15.82 -0.08
CA VAL A 335 3.48 -16.40 0.26
C VAL A 335 3.30 -17.80 -0.34
N TYR A 336 3.62 -17.96 -1.62
CA TYR A 336 3.51 -19.23 -2.35
C TYR A 336 4.38 -20.32 -1.71
N LYS A 337 5.62 -19.99 -1.35
CA LYS A 337 6.55 -20.94 -0.71
C LYS A 337 6.01 -21.46 0.63
N PHE A 338 5.40 -20.60 1.43
CA PHE A 338 4.72 -21.05 2.66
C PHE A 338 3.63 -22.09 2.34
N VAL A 339 2.78 -21.80 1.36
CA VAL A 339 1.67 -22.69 0.99
C VAL A 339 2.20 -24.04 0.46
N GLU A 340 3.18 -24.00 -0.43
CA GLU A 340 3.81 -25.21 -1.01
C GLU A 340 4.41 -26.12 0.08
N ASN A 341 5.12 -25.54 1.05
CA ASN A 341 5.71 -26.29 2.15
C ASN A 341 4.63 -26.95 3.04
N ASN A 342 3.52 -26.24 3.31
CA ASN A 342 2.45 -26.76 4.14
C ASN A 342 1.58 -27.83 3.43
N ARG A 343 1.46 -27.78 2.09
CA ARG A 343 0.80 -28.87 1.33
C ARG A 343 1.62 -30.15 1.37
N ARG A 344 2.94 -30.07 1.28
CA ARG A 344 3.82 -31.23 1.34
C ARG A 344 3.82 -31.89 2.72
N ALA A 345 3.58 -31.12 3.77
CA ALA A 345 3.51 -31.63 5.14
C ALA A 345 2.17 -32.33 5.48
N ASN A 346 1.11 -32.04 4.69
CA ASN A 346 -0.24 -32.64 4.85
C ASN A 346 -0.74 -33.08 3.47
N PRO A 347 -0.18 -34.21 2.92
CA PRO A 347 -0.54 -34.70 1.60
C PRO A 347 -1.97 -35.24 1.52
#